data_c645bf92a0b71e81da854a2acd07d9f0
#
_entry.id   c645bf92a0b71e81da854a2acd07d9f0
#
_cell.length_a   1.000
_cell.length_b   1.000
_cell.length_c   1.000
_cell.angle_alpha   90.00
_cell.angle_beta   90.00
_cell.angle_gamma   90.00
#
_symmetry.space_group_name_H-M   'P 1'
#
loop_
_entity.id
_entity.type
_entity.pdbx_description
1 polymer ?
#
loop_
_entity_poly.entity_id
_entity_poly.type
_entity_poly.pdbx_seq_one_letter_code
_entity_poly.pdbx_strand_id
1 'polypeptide(L)'
;MKNIKKNSLINSFIFSKICVGSSMAYTDPTNFNVLLGYRKSLFALINPFSFQSSLKTCFIFLESFVKNKYDFIFIVDIKDSILFDKFYHVCKKKQYTLLKGSEMSTGFLTNKKILNTVIITIFLNHKKTELIQKEALLMNVPLISFSDLTSNKFSSSFYITGNYNSFLSQNLILTLLSICFEQKHEHS
;
A
#
# COMPACT_ATOMS: atom_id res chain seq x y z
N MET A 1 9.54 5.61 -27.57
CA MET A 1 9.82 6.16 -26.22
C MET A 1 8.91 5.66 -25.08
N LYS A 2 7.57 5.45 -25.26
CA LYS A 2 6.68 4.90 -24.21
C LYS A 2 7.09 3.51 -23.70
N ASN A 3 7.60 2.63 -24.54
CA ASN A 3 7.99 1.26 -24.16
C ASN A 3 9.29 1.21 -23.32
N ILE A 4 10.23 2.10 -23.56
CA ILE A 4 11.50 2.14 -22.81
C ILE A 4 11.25 2.57 -21.36
N LYS A 5 10.37 3.55 -21.10
CA LYS A 5 9.98 3.94 -19.73
C LYS A 5 9.22 2.85 -18.98
N LYS A 6 8.41 2.05 -19.70
CA LYS A 6 7.65 0.95 -19.11
C LYS A 6 8.56 -0.18 -18.63
N ASN A 7 9.59 -0.51 -19.40
CA ASN A 7 10.57 -1.54 -19.03
C ASN A 7 11.46 -1.10 -17.84
N SER A 8 11.78 0.18 -17.72
CA SER A 8 12.56 0.69 -16.59
C SER A 8 11.83 0.57 -15.24
N LEU A 9 10.51 0.79 -15.20
CA LEU A 9 9.71 0.60 -13.99
C LEU A 9 9.60 -0.87 -13.58
N ILE A 10 9.40 -1.78 -14.54
CA ILE A 10 9.35 -3.22 -14.27
C ILE A 10 10.70 -3.70 -13.71
N ASN A 11 11.80 -3.23 -14.28
CA ASN A 11 13.13 -3.55 -13.79
C ASN A 11 13.33 -3.04 -12.35
N SER A 12 12.82 -1.85 -12.00
CA SER A 12 12.89 -1.35 -10.62
C SER A 12 12.07 -2.21 -9.64
N PHE A 13 10.91 -2.76 -10.04
CA PHE A 13 10.13 -3.68 -9.22
C PHE A 13 10.84 -5.01 -8.98
N ILE A 14 11.51 -5.54 -10.00
CA ILE A 14 12.31 -6.77 -9.87
C ILE A 14 13.52 -6.52 -8.97
N PHE A 15 14.24 -5.43 -9.21
CA PHE A 15 15.44 -5.06 -8.42
C PHE A 15 15.11 -4.82 -6.95
N SER A 16 14.00 -4.18 -6.64
CA SER A 16 13.54 -3.96 -5.27
C SER A 16 13.04 -5.22 -4.57
N LYS A 17 12.98 -6.37 -5.28
CA LYS A 17 12.45 -7.66 -4.79
C LYS A 17 10.97 -7.62 -4.38
N ILE A 18 10.21 -6.63 -4.82
CA ILE A 18 8.80 -6.49 -4.48
C ILE A 18 7.94 -7.63 -5.08
N CYS A 19 8.44 -8.23 -6.18
CA CYS A 19 7.79 -9.34 -6.88
C CYS A 19 8.13 -10.73 -6.31
N VAL A 20 8.95 -10.83 -5.26
CA VAL A 20 9.31 -12.11 -4.62
C VAL A 20 8.58 -12.21 -3.29
N GLY A 21 7.50 -12.96 -3.26
CA GLY A 21 6.64 -13.09 -2.08
C GLY A 21 7.05 -14.20 -1.11
N SER A 22 6.17 -14.48 -0.16
CA SER A 22 6.29 -15.54 0.85
C SER A 22 6.19 -16.96 0.25
N SER A 23 6.38 -17.98 1.08
CA SER A 23 6.19 -19.36 0.63
C SER A 23 4.70 -19.66 0.39
N MET A 24 4.46 -20.73 -0.39
CA MET A 24 3.12 -21.20 -0.73
C MET A 24 2.25 -21.46 0.51
N ALA A 25 2.83 -22.03 1.57
CA ALA A 25 2.13 -22.37 2.78
C ALA A 25 1.47 -21.17 3.51
N TYR A 26 2.01 -19.95 3.29
CA TYR A 26 1.52 -18.74 3.93
C TYR A 26 0.76 -17.81 2.96
N THR A 27 0.58 -18.23 1.70
CA THR A 27 -0.11 -17.41 0.70
C THR A 27 -1.62 -17.56 0.85
N ASP A 28 -2.33 -16.45 1.02
CA ASP A 28 -3.79 -16.46 1.05
C ASP A 28 -4.33 -16.82 -0.35
N PRO A 29 -5.31 -17.74 -0.48
CA PRO A 29 -5.88 -18.15 -1.76
C PRO A 29 -6.43 -17.00 -2.60
N THR A 30 -6.91 -15.94 -1.98
CA THR A 30 -7.44 -14.76 -2.68
C THR A 30 -6.39 -14.04 -3.53
N ASN A 31 -5.10 -14.27 -3.26
CA ASN A 31 -3.98 -13.66 -3.96
C ASN A 31 -3.47 -14.48 -5.15
N PHE A 32 -4.00 -15.69 -5.42
CA PHE A 32 -3.50 -16.54 -6.51
C PHE A 32 -3.57 -15.87 -7.88
N ASN A 33 -4.54 -15.01 -8.12
CA ASN A 33 -4.73 -14.30 -9.39
C ASN A 33 -3.57 -13.35 -9.76
N VAL A 34 -2.78 -12.91 -8.78
CA VAL A 34 -1.66 -11.98 -8.99
C VAL A 34 -0.32 -12.69 -9.08
N LEU A 35 -0.31 -14.02 -8.97
CA LEU A 35 0.91 -14.82 -9.03
C LEU A 35 1.24 -15.24 -10.46
N LEU A 36 2.53 -15.31 -10.78
CA LEU A 36 3.07 -16.02 -11.93
C LEU A 36 3.23 -17.52 -11.63
N GLY A 37 3.45 -17.86 -10.36
CA GLY A 37 3.71 -19.21 -9.91
C GLY A 37 4.65 -19.26 -8.71
N TYR A 38 5.21 -20.42 -8.45
CA TYR A 38 6.13 -20.66 -7.34
C TYR A 38 7.47 -21.16 -7.84
N ARG A 39 8.55 -20.61 -7.30
CA ARG A 39 9.90 -21.08 -7.59
C ARG A 39 10.29 -22.16 -6.58
N LYS A 40 10.51 -23.41 -7.06
CA LYS A 40 10.92 -24.56 -6.26
C LYS A 40 10.04 -24.78 -5.00
N SER A 41 8.75 -24.53 -5.11
CA SER A 41 7.77 -24.58 -4.00
C SER A 41 8.08 -23.70 -2.79
N LEU A 42 9.11 -22.87 -2.85
CA LEU A 42 9.59 -22.07 -1.72
C LEU A 42 9.05 -20.64 -1.73
N PHE A 43 9.08 -19.99 -2.90
CA PHE A 43 8.72 -18.57 -2.98
C PHE A 43 7.68 -18.32 -4.07
N ALA A 44 6.65 -17.56 -3.73
CA ALA A 44 5.67 -17.06 -4.68
C ALA A 44 6.31 -15.96 -5.55
N LEU A 45 6.04 -16.01 -6.84
CA LEU A 45 6.44 -14.97 -7.78
C LEU A 45 5.22 -14.14 -8.16
N ILE A 46 5.21 -12.89 -7.76
CA ILE A 46 4.16 -11.93 -8.08
C ILE A 46 4.38 -11.43 -9.51
N ASN A 47 3.30 -11.36 -10.28
CA ASN A 47 3.34 -10.84 -11.64
C ASN A 47 3.62 -9.32 -11.63
N PRO A 48 4.77 -8.85 -12.16
CA PRO A 48 5.12 -7.44 -12.14
C PRO A 48 4.17 -6.58 -12.99
N PHE A 49 3.53 -7.16 -14.01
CA PHE A 49 2.54 -6.43 -14.82
C PHE A 49 1.23 -6.24 -14.07
N SER A 50 0.76 -7.25 -13.33
CA SER A 50 -0.44 -7.12 -12.49
C SER A 50 -0.18 -6.14 -11.33
N PHE A 51 1.00 -6.20 -10.73
CA PHE A 51 1.44 -5.23 -9.71
C PHE A 51 1.44 -3.80 -10.27
N GLN A 52 2.02 -3.57 -11.44
CA GLN A 52 2.03 -2.27 -12.10
C GLN A 52 0.62 -1.76 -12.41
N SER A 53 -0.27 -2.62 -12.90
CA SER A 53 -1.64 -2.23 -13.21
C SER A 53 -2.41 -1.84 -11.95
N SER A 54 -2.29 -2.61 -10.86
CA SER A 54 -2.91 -2.31 -9.57
C SER A 54 -2.41 -0.98 -8.98
N LEU A 55 -1.09 -0.74 -9.04
CA LEU A 55 -0.52 0.55 -8.62
C LEU A 55 -1.06 1.72 -9.44
N LYS A 56 -1.11 1.57 -10.76
CA LYS A 56 -1.61 2.63 -11.65
C LYS A 56 -3.07 2.97 -11.33
N THR A 57 -3.91 1.96 -11.17
CA THR A 57 -5.31 2.15 -10.80
C THR A 57 -5.43 2.85 -9.45
N CYS A 58 -4.67 2.39 -8.44
CA CYS A 58 -4.62 3.02 -7.11
C CYS A 58 -4.24 4.50 -7.19
N PHE A 59 -3.22 4.86 -7.96
CA PHE A 59 -2.81 6.26 -8.09
C PHE A 59 -3.84 7.14 -8.79
N ILE A 60 -4.56 6.63 -9.80
CA ILE A 60 -5.68 7.34 -10.42
C ILE A 60 -6.76 7.65 -9.38
N PHE A 61 -7.07 6.69 -8.50
CA PHE A 61 -8.04 6.90 -7.43
C PHE A 61 -7.53 7.88 -6.37
N LEU A 62 -6.29 7.74 -5.92
CA LEU A 62 -5.66 8.71 -5.00
C LEU A 62 -5.75 10.13 -5.56
N GLU A 63 -5.52 10.26 -6.86
CA GLU A 63 -5.67 11.55 -7.54
C GLU A 63 -7.09 12.11 -7.45
N SER A 64 -8.09 11.29 -7.63
CA SER A 64 -9.49 11.73 -7.54
C SER A 64 -9.85 12.17 -6.11
N PHE A 65 -9.38 11.45 -5.09
CA PHE A 65 -9.60 11.80 -3.69
C PHE A 65 -8.90 13.10 -3.30
N VAL A 66 -7.66 13.31 -3.75
CA VAL A 66 -6.93 14.57 -3.51
C VAL A 66 -7.65 15.76 -4.16
N LYS A 67 -8.18 15.59 -5.39
CA LYS A 67 -8.96 16.64 -6.07
C LYS A 67 -10.25 16.99 -5.31
N ASN A 68 -10.89 15.99 -4.73
CA ASN A 68 -12.13 16.15 -3.95
C ASN A 68 -11.88 16.56 -2.49
N LYS A 69 -10.63 16.90 -2.13
CA LYS A 69 -10.23 17.36 -0.78
C LYS A 69 -10.60 16.38 0.34
N TYR A 70 -10.41 15.08 0.08
CA TYR A 70 -10.51 14.07 1.14
C TYR A 70 -9.31 14.15 2.07
N ASP A 71 -9.55 13.90 3.35
CA ASP A 71 -8.50 13.71 4.33
C ASP A 71 -7.85 12.33 4.21
N PHE A 72 -6.57 12.22 4.52
CA PHE A 72 -5.85 10.96 4.46
C PHE A 72 -5.34 10.55 5.84
N ILE A 73 -5.60 9.31 6.21
CA ILE A 73 -5.04 8.65 7.38
C ILE A 73 -4.11 7.53 6.91
N PHE A 74 -2.83 7.70 7.16
CA PHE A 74 -1.82 6.68 6.89
C PHE A 74 -1.57 5.86 8.15
N ILE A 75 -1.67 4.55 8.04
CA ILE A 75 -1.37 3.60 9.11
C ILE A 75 -0.19 2.76 8.63
N VAL A 76 0.96 2.93 9.26
CA VAL A 76 2.22 2.36 8.74
C VAL A 76 2.92 1.49 9.77
N ASP A 77 3.61 0.45 9.30
CA ASP A 77 4.50 -0.39 10.12
C ASP A 77 5.90 -0.42 9.47
N ILE A 78 6.56 0.73 9.44
CA ILE A 78 7.90 0.91 8.89
C ILE A 78 8.89 0.68 10.02
N LYS A 79 9.79 -0.30 9.85
CA LYS A 79 10.82 -0.64 10.84
C LYS A 79 12.01 0.31 10.82
N ASP A 80 12.31 0.88 9.65
CA ASP A 80 13.43 1.79 9.47
C ASP A 80 13.04 3.22 9.85
N SER A 81 13.76 3.79 10.82
CA SER A 81 13.48 5.15 11.33
C SER A 81 13.68 6.22 10.25
N ILE A 82 14.71 6.06 9.40
CA ILE A 82 15.03 7.06 8.37
C ILE A 82 13.91 7.12 7.31
N LEU A 83 13.37 5.96 6.90
CA LEU A 83 12.24 5.90 5.97
C LEU A 83 10.98 6.46 6.60
N PHE A 84 10.74 6.14 7.88
CA PHE A 84 9.59 6.67 8.62
C PHE A 84 9.65 8.20 8.69
N ASP A 85 10.78 8.77 9.08
CA ASP A 85 10.94 10.22 9.24
C ASP A 85 10.77 10.96 7.90
N LYS A 86 11.35 10.43 6.81
CA LYS A 86 11.15 10.99 5.46
C LYS A 86 9.66 11.04 5.11
N PHE A 87 8.94 9.95 5.31
CA PHE A 87 7.52 9.88 4.98
C PHE A 87 6.68 10.75 5.93
N TYR A 88 7.04 10.81 7.22
CA TYR A 88 6.43 11.69 8.21
C TYR A 88 6.51 13.16 7.78
N HIS A 89 7.66 13.62 7.29
CA HIS A 89 7.82 15.00 6.80
C HIS A 89 6.88 15.29 5.61
N VAL A 90 6.70 14.34 4.69
CA VAL A 90 5.77 14.49 3.56
C VAL A 90 4.32 14.60 4.08
N CYS A 91 3.91 13.72 4.98
CA CYS A 91 2.57 13.74 5.57
C CYS A 91 2.32 15.05 6.34
N LYS A 92 3.27 15.50 7.16
CA LYS A 92 3.19 16.73 7.93
C LYS A 92 3.03 17.96 7.04
N LYS A 93 3.80 18.05 5.95
CA LYS A 93 3.71 19.14 4.96
C LYS A 93 2.32 19.25 4.33
N LYS A 94 1.63 18.12 4.18
CA LYS A 94 0.28 18.03 3.59
C LYS A 94 -0.85 17.99 4.64
N GLN A 95 -0.53 18.08 5.92
CA GLN A 95 -1.47 17.97 7.06
C GLN A 95 -2.21 16.62 7.11
N TYR A 96 -1.62 15.56 6.54
CA TYR A 96 -2.17 14.21 6.62
C TYR A 96 -1.85 13.56 7.96
N THR A 97 -2.76 12.75 8.48
CA THR A 97 -2.56 12.01 9.73
C THR A 97 -1.71 10.77 9.47
N LEU A 98 -0.59 10.62 10.18
CA LEU A 98 0.25 9.44 10.15
C LEU A 98 0.23 8.75 11.51
N LEU A 99 -0.09 7.46 11.52
CA LEU A 99 -0.19 6.62 12.71
C LEU A 99 0.71 5.40 12.56
N LYS A 100 1.32 4.99 13.66
CA LYS A 100 2.06 3.72 13.69
C LYS A 100 1.08 2.56 13.87
N GLY A 101 1.32 1.44 13.19
CA GLY A 101 0.53 0.24 13.36
C GLY A 101 0.54 -0.31 14.79
N SER A 102 1.56 0.01 15.61
CA SER A 102 1.61 -0.32 17.04
C SER A 102 0.60 0.44 17.90
N GLU A 103 0.14 1.60 17.44
CA GLU A 103 -0.82 2.47 18.15
C GLU A 103 -2.28 2.07 17.87
N MET A 104 -2.48 1.14 16.94
CA MET A 104 -3.81 0.68 16.55
C MET A 104 -4.34 -0.35 17.53
N SER A 105 -5.47 -0.04 18.13
CA SER A 105 -6.29 -0.93 18.95
C SER A 105 -7.65 -1.17 18.28
N THR A 106 -8.36 -2.18 18.74
CA THR A 106 -9.75 -2.44 18.31
C THR A 106 -10.64 -1.24 18.63
N GLY A 107 -11.52 -0.86 17.70
CA GLY A 107 -12.40 0.28 17.86
C GLY A 107 -11.78 1.64 17.52
N PHE A 108 -10.52 1.67 17.07
CA PHE A 108 -9.84 2.94 16.79
C PHE A 108 -10.54 3.78 15.72
N LEU A 109 -10.97 3.16 14.62
CA LEU A 109 -11.67 3.85 13.54
C LEU A 109 -13.14 4.08 13.88
N THR A 110 -13.81 3.08 14.46
CA THR A 110 -15.24 3.13 14.76
C THR A 110 -15.59 4.12 15.86
N ASN A 111 -14.69 4.37 16.80
CA ASN A 111 -14.90 5.36 17.86
C ASN A 111 -14.67 6.82 17.42
N LYS A 112 -14.12 7.04 16.24
CA LYS A 112 -13.91 8.38 15.67
C LYS A 112 -14.96 8.66 14.60
N LYS A 113 -15.55 9.86 14.60
CA LYS A 113 -16.37 10.32 13.48
C LYS A 113 -15.45 10.67 12.31
N ILE A 114 -15.22 9.70 11.44
CA ILE A 114 -14.35 9.84 10.27
C ILE A 114 -15.25 10.11 9.06
N LEU A 115 -15.37 11.39 8.68
CA LEU A 115 -16.12 11.81 7.50
C LEU A 115 -15.14 12.24 6.40
N ASN A 116 -15.44 11.91 5.15
CA ASN A 116 -14.63 12.30 3.98
C ASN A 116 -13.13 11.93 4.09
N THR A 117 -12.86 10.75 4.61
CA THR A 117 -11.48 10.29 4.86
C THR A 117 -11.18 9.04 4.04
N VAL A 118 -9.94 8.94 3.56
CA VAL A 118 -9.39 7.73 2.93
C VAL A 118 -8.34 7.13 3.86
N ILE A 119 -8.44 5.84 4.11
CA ILE A 119 -7.46 5.13 4.94
C ILE A 119 -6.46 4.43 4.02
N ILE A 120 -5.18 4.61 4.30
CA ILE A 120 -4.09 3.94 3.57
C ILE A 120 -3.26 3.14 4.56
N THR A 121 -3.31 1.81 4.44
CA THR A 121 -2.48 0.91 5.26
C THR A 121 -1.22 0.53 4.50
N ILE A 122 -0.07 0.69 5.16
CA ILE A 122 1.24 0.46 4.53
C ILE A 122 2.04 -0.53 5.37
N PHE A 123 2.36 -1.68 4.79
CA PHE A 123 3.26 -2.71 5.34
C PHE A 123 2.82 -3.33 6.67
N LEU A 124 1.53 -3.28 6.98
CA LEU A 124 1.01 -3.89 8.20
C LEU A 124 1.07 -5.42 8.13
N ASN A 125 1.21 -6.05 9.29
CA ASN A 125 1.07 -7.49 9.39
C ASN A 125 -0.39 -7.93 9.18
N HIS A 126 -0.59 -9.21 8.85
CA HIS A 126 -1.90 -9.78 8.54
C HIS A 126 -2.98 -9.45 9.58
N LYS A 127 -2.74 -9.68 10.87
CA LYS A 127 -3.73 -9.45 11.95
C LYS A 127 -4.18 -7.98 12.04
N LYS A 128 -3.25 -7.04 11.94
CA LYS A 128 -3.56 -5.60 11.96
C LYS A 128 -4.29 -5.16 10.71
N THR A 129 -3.89 -5.69 9.55
CA THR A 129 -4.56 -5.42 8.28
C THR A 129 -6.01 -5.86 8.33
N GLU A 130 -6.31 -7.07 8.80
CA GLU A 130 -7.68 -7.58 8.95
C GLU A 130 -8.54 -6.72 9.89
N LEU A 131 -7.98 -6.30 11.03
CA LEU A 131 -8.70 -5.45 11.99
C LEU A 131 -9.13 -4.13 11.33
N ILE A 132 -8.20 -3.46 10.68
CA ILE A 132 -8.48 -2.18 10.00
C ILE A 132 -9.46 -2.37 8.84
N GLN A 133 -9.34 -3.47 8.09
CA GLN A 133 -10.25 -3.81 7.00
C GLN A 133 -11.70 -3.97 7.52
N LYS A 134 -11.88 -4.69 8.62
CA LYS A 134 -13.21 -4.88 9.24
C LYS A 134 -13.79 -3.55 9.72
N GLU A 135 -13.00 -2.72 10.39
CA GLU A 135 -13.46 -1.42 10.88
C GLU A 135 -13.76 -0.45 9.74
N ALA A 136 -12.92 -0.38 8.70
CA ALA A 136 -13.13 0.47 7.54
C ALA A 136 -14.40 0.08 6.78
N LEU A 137 -14.67 -1.23 6.66
CA LEU A 137 -15.89 -1.74 6.04
C LEU A 137 -17.15 -1.32 6.83
N LEU A 138 -17.11 -1.45 8.17
CA LEU A 138 -18.22 -1.03 9.04
C LEU A 138 -18.51 0.47 8.93
N MET A 139 -17.48 1.28 8.73
CA MET A 139 -17.60 2.72 8.59
C MET A 139 -17.86 3.19 7.16
N ASN A 140 -17.91 2.27 6.18
CA ASN A 140 -18.00 2.58 4.74
C ASN A 140 -16.91 3.57 4.27
N VAL A 141 -15.71 3.48 4.82
CA VAL A 141 -14.59 4.34 4.47
C VAL A 141 -13.72 3.65 3.42
N PRO A 142 -13.32 4.34 2.32
CA PRO A 142 -12.42 3.77 1.34
C PRO A 142 -11.09 3.38 1.95
N LEU A 143 -10.67 2.13 1.71
CA LEU A 143 -9.42 1.57 2.22
C LEU A 143 -8.49 1.16 1.07
N ILE A 144 -7.27 1.67 1.10
CA ILE A 144 -6.18 1.29 0.21
C ILE A 144 -5.15 0.52 1.04
N SER A 145 -4.84 -0.71 0.66
CA SER A 145 -3.96 -1.58 1.44
C SER A 145 -2.73 -2.02 0.63
N PHE A 146 -1.54 -1.68 1.15
CA PHE A 146 -0.25 -2.22 0.68
C PHE A 146 0.16 -3.35 1.62
N SER A 147 -0.15 -4.57 1.27
CA SER A 147 0.05 -5.75 2.10
C SER A 147 0.73 -6.88 1.34
N ASP A 148 1.26 -7.84 2.07
CA ASP A 148 1.90 -9.02 1.49
C ASP A 148 0.87 -10.08 1.06
N LEU A 149 1.37 -11.21 0.55
CA LEU A 149 0.55 -12.33 0.08
C LEU A 149 -0.21 -13.07 1.18
N THR A 150 0.09 -12.82 2.45
CA THR A 150 -0.53 -13.53 3.59
C THR A 150 -1.88 -12.93 3.99
N SER A 151 -2.17 -11.72 3.54
CA SER A 151 -3.39 -10.99 3.91
C SER A 151 -4.50 -11.17 2.87
N ASN A 152 -5.74 -11.23 3.33
CA ASN A 152 -6.93 -11.32 2.50
C ASN A 152 -7.20 -9.98 1.79
N LYS A 153 -7.49 -10.02 0.48
CA LYS A 153 -7.69 -8.82 -0.34
C LYS A 153 -9.13 -8.32 -0.41
N PHE A 154 -10.12 -9.13 -0.08
CA PHE A 154 -11.53 -8.81 -0.37
C PHE A 154 -12.12 -7.67 0.46
N SER A 155 -11.52 -7.34 1.59
CA SER A 155 -12.05 -6.32 2.49
C SER A 155 -11.49 -4.91 2.23
N SER A 156 -10.67 -4.72 1.19
CA SER A 156 -10.11 -3.41 0.83
C SER A 156 -10.69 -2.92 -0.49
N SER A 157 -10.92 -1.62 -0.62
CA SER A 157 -11.35 -1.01 -1.89
C SER A 157 -10.27 -1.15 -2.96
N PHE A 158 -9.00 -0.98 -2.56
CA PHE A 158 -7.83 -1.23 -3.38
C PHE A 158 -6.80 -2.01 -2.60
N TYR A 159 -6.35 -3.13 -3.17
CA TYR A 159 -5.36 -3.99 -2.56
C TYR A 159 -4.15 -4.15 -3.48
N ILE A 160 -2.99 -3.77 -3.00
CA ILE A 160 -1.74 -3.85 -3.75
C ILE A 160 -0.84 -4.90 -3.07
N THR A 161 -0.77 -6.07 -3.68
CA THR A 161 -0.01 -7.20 -3.17
C THR A 161 1.45 -7.10 -3.57
N GLY A 162 2.37 -7.09 -2.60
CA GLY A 162 3.81 -7.05 -2.86
C GLY A 162 4.61 -7.58 -1.69
N ASN A 163 5.90 -7.81 -1.88
CA ASN A 163 6.81 -8.11 -0.78
C ASN A 163 7.35 -6.80 -0.21
N TYR A 164 6.90 -6.43 0.95
CA TYR A 164 7.30 -5.18 1.63
C TYR A 164 8.27 -5.41 2.80
N ASN A 165 8.89 -6.58 2.89
CA ASN A 165 9.85 -6.89 3.97
C ASN A 165 11.25 -6.33 3.72
N SER A 166 11.59 -5.97 2.48
CA SER A 166 12.89 -5.40 2.15
C SER A 166 12.88 -3.87 2.22
N PHE A 167 13.99 -3.28 2.69
CA PHE A 167 14.19 -1.83 2.70
C PHE A 167 13.97 -1.21 1.30
N LEU A 168 14.47 -1.86 0.24
CA LEU A 168 14.35 -1.36 -1.13
C LEU A 168 12.91 -1.31 -1.59
N SER A 169 12.08 -2.32 -1.26
CA SER A 169 10.67 -2.33 -1.63
C SER A 169 9.88 -1.27 -0.85
N GLN A 170 10.15 -1.12 0.44
CA GLN A 170 9.54 -0.07 1.26
C GLN A 170 9.89 1.33 0.74
N ASN A 171 11.17 1.59 0.51
CA ASN A 171 11.62 2.88 -0.01
C ASN A 171 10.99 3.20 -1.38
N LEU A 172 10.90 2.22 -2.27
CA LEU A 172 10.29 2.42 -3.60
C LEU A 172 8.82 2.83 -3.49
N ILE A 173 8.02 2.14 -2.68
CA ILE A 173 6.60 2.45 -2.51
C ILE A 173 6.40 3.81 -1.83
N LEU A 174 7.16 4.10 -0.77
CA LEU A 174 7.05 5.39 -0.08
C LEU A 174 7.45 6.55 -0.99
N THR A 175 8.48 6.37 -1.82
CA THR A 175 8.88 7.38 -2.82
C THR A 175 7.78 7.58 -3.86
N LEU A 176 7.17 6.52 -4.39
CA LEU A 176 6.08 6.63 -5.35
C LEU A 176 4.85 7.34 -4.75
N LEU A 177 4.50 7.02 -3.49
CA LEU A 177 3.43 7.71 -2.78
C LEU A 177 3.77 9.19 -2.56
N SER A 178 4.99 9.51 -2.12
CA SER A 178 5.44 10.88 -1.93
C SER A 178 5.32 11.71 -3.21
N ILE A 179 5.77 11.17 -4.34
CA ILE A 179 5.65 11.82 -5.66
C ILE A 179 4.17 12.06 -6.02
N CYS A 180 3.31 11.07 -5.77
CA CYS A 180 1.87 11.21 -6.04
C CYS A 180 1.25 12.36 -5.27
N PHE A 181 1.66 12.58 -4.02
CA PHE A 181 1.13 13.65 -3.18
C PHE A 181 1.85 14.99 -3.38
N GLU A 182 3.09 15.03 -3.89
CA GLU A 182 3.85 16.28 -4.13
C GLU A 182 3.48 16.97 -5.43
N GLN A 183 3.25 16.23 -6.53
CA GLN A 183 3.08 16.79 -7.88
C GLN A 183 1.85 17.69 -8.09
N LYS A 184 1.00 17.93 -7.12
CA LYS A 184 -0.31 18.54 -7.33
C LYS A 184 -0.56 19.91 -6.71
N HIS A 185 0.48 20.60 -6.30
CA HIS A 185 0.35 22.02 -5.91
C HIS A 185 0.85 23.02 -6.95
N GLU A 186 1.32 22.56 -8.13
CA GLU A 186 1.77 23.46 -9.20
C GLU A 186 0.64 23.86 -10.17
N HIS A 187 -0.57 23.31 -10.00
CA HIS A 187 -1.71 23.57 -10.90
C HIS A 187 -2.99 24.05 -10.18
N SER A 188 -2.85 24.58 -8.96
CA SER A 188 -3.98 25.20 -8.24
C SER A 188 -3.76 26.68 -8.03
#